data_efd8d6e56f12258ef62a7d518e1556e6
#
_entry.id   efd8d6e56f12258ef62a7d518e1556e6
#
_cell.length_a   1.000
_cell.length_b   1.000
_cell.length_c   1.000
_cell.angle_alpha   90.00
_cell.angle_beta   90.00
_cell.angle_gamma   90.00
#
_symmetry.space_group_name_H-M   'P 1'
#
loop_
_entity.id
_entity.type
_entity.pdbx_description
1 polymer ?
#
loop_
_entity_poly.entity_id
_entity_poly.type
_entity_poly.pdbx_seq_one_letter_code
_entity_poly.pdbx_strand_id
1 'polypeptide(L)'
;MKFSLIICTYMRPEALTDLLESVKDQTQYPNEIIIVDGSLDQKTREALVLKNYSNLHYHQVDDSQRGLTKQRNIGVGLCAKNTDIVAFLDDDIILYKSYFEELIETYVHKPEAIAVGGYIINDSKWYRSSEVPKNKSNYFCFDGFCRLESARFKLRAKFGLAPNRPPAHLPKFSHGRSVGFLPPTGSIYPVEQFMGGVSSYKMEVFDKIKFSSFFEGYGLYEDAEFCFKLRQHGQLYVNTAAQCEHHHHPSGRPNQFKYGQMVVSNGWYVWRTRWPNPGFKNILKWHANVLLLTTLRFLNVLTTKQKKQALTEAFGRLTAWSKLFFITPKFNN
;
A
#
# COMPACT_ATOMS: atom_id res chain seq x y z
N MET A 1 -14.28 18.87 -8.29
CA MET A 1 -14.43 18.10 -7.03
C MET A 1 -13.57 18.72 -5.96
N LYS A 2 -14.09 18.87 -4.73
CA LYS A 2 -13.30 19.30 -3.57
C LYS A 2 -12.63 18.09 -2.93
N PHE A 3 -11.34 18.21 -2.59
CA PHE A 3 -10.65 17.12 -1.95
C PHE A 3 -9.84 17.57 -0.72
N SER A 4 -9.84 16.71 0.31
CA SER A 4 -9.04 16.85 1.52
C SER A 4 -7.86 15.89 1.45
N LEU A 5 -6.65 16.38 1.75
CA LEU A 5 -5.45 15.57 1.88
C LEU A 5 -5.23 15.23 3.36
N ILE A 6 -5.14 13.94 3.67
CA ILE A 6 -4.80 13.44 5.01
C ILE A 6 -3.40 12.84 4.99
N ILE A 7 -2.55 13.28 5.92
CA ILE A 7 -1.21 12.76 6.13
C ILE A 7 -1.08 12.29 7.57
N CYS A 8 -0.82 10.99 7.75
CA CYS A 8 -0.53 10.42 9.06
C CYS A 8 0.98 10.37 9.25
N THR A 9 1.49 10.93 10.34
CA THR A 9 2.93 10.96 10.62
C THR A 9 3.26 10.50 12.04
N TYR A 10 4.52 10.09 12.26
CA TYR A 10 5.07 9.73 13.56
C TYR A 10 6.58 9.97 13.61
N MET A 11 7.02 10.98 14.37
CA MET A 11 8.44 11.27 14.62
C MET A 11 9.27 11.53 13.34
N ARG A 12 8.70 12.20 12.31
CA ARG A 12 9.32 12.42 11.00
C ARG A 12 9.07 13.84 10.46
N PRO A 13 9.41 14.91 11.20
CA PRO A 13 9.11 16.28 10.78
C PRO A 13 9.78 16.67 9.45
N GLU A 14 11.00 16.18 9.17
CA GLU A 14 11.74 16.50 7.95
C GLU A 14 11.04 15.88 6.72
N ALA A 15 10.74 14.59 6.75
CA ALA A 15 10.06 13.90 5.65
C ALA A 15 8.69 14.52 5.36
N LEU A 16 7.91 14.81 6.41
CA LEU A 16 6.63 15.51 6.26
C LEU A 16 6.80 16.90 5.62
N THR A 17 7.84 17.64 5.99
CA THR A 17 8.11 18.96 5.40
C THR A 17 8.44 18.85 3.92
N ASP A 18 9.28 17.88 3.53
CA ASP A 18 9.64 17.65 2.13
C ASP A 18 8.40 17.27 1.28
N LEU A 19 7.52 16.41 1.80
CA LEU A 19 6.24 16.11 1.16
C LEU A 19 5.42 17.40 0.98
N LEU A 20 5.24 18.21 2.04
CA LEU A 20 4.41 19.41 1.98
C LEU A 20 4.98 20.48 1.02
N GLU A 21 6.31 20.57 0.86
CA GLU A 21 6.90 21.43 -0.18
C GLU A 21 6.50 20.94 -1.59
N SER A 22 6.48 19.60 -1.83
CA SER A 22 6.01 19.06 -3.11
C SER A 22 4.50 19.24 -3.33
N VAL A 23 3.71 19.35 -2.25
CA VAL A 23 2.27 19.68 -2.30
C VAL A 23 2.05 21.13 -2.72
N LYS A 24 2.89 22.08 -2.29
CA LYS A 24 2.80 23.48 -2.69
C LYS A 24 2.93 23.69 -4.21
N ASP A 25 3.73 22.84 -4.86
CA ASP A 25 4.04 22.95 -6.28
C ASP A 25 2.99 22.28 -7.18
N GLN A 26 1.90 21.76 -6.61
CA GLN A 26 0.87 21.06 -7.37
C GLN A 26 0.04 22.00 -8.26
N THR A 27 -0.26 21.55 -9.48
CA THR A 27 -1.18 22.24 -10.40
C THR A 27 -2.60 22.33 -9.84
N GLN A 28 -2.99 21.33 -9.04
CA GLN A 28 -4.25 21.32 -8.30
C GLN A 28 -3.95 21.15 -6.81
N TYR A 29 -4.13 22.23 -6.02
CA TYR A 29 -3.86 22.26 -4.60
C TYR A 29 -5.04 21.69 -3.78
N PRO A 30 -4.82 20.94 -2.68
CA PRO A 30 -5.88 20.46 -1.80
C PRO A 30 -6.74 21.60 -1.24
N ASN A 31 -8.05 21.39 -1.15
CA ASN A 31 -8.95 22.33 -0.48
C ASN A 31 -8.70 22.38 1.04
N GLU A 32 -8.16 21.29 1.59
CA GLU A 32 -7.83 21.12 2.99
C GLU A 32 -6.68 20.12 3.13
N ILE A 33 -5.76 20.37 4.07
CA ILE A 33 -4.69 19.46 4.46
C ILE A 33 -4.84 19.15 5.94
N ILE A 34 -4.95 17.88 6.28
CA ILE A 34 -5.11 17.41 7.65
C ILE A 34 -3.88 16.55 8.03
N ILE A 35 -3.10 17.05 8.98
CA ILE A 35 -1.98 16.30 9.56
C ILE A 35 -2.47 15.62 10.82
N VAL A 36 -2.41 14.29 10.85
CA VAL A 36 -2.72 13.50 12.05
C VAL A 36 -1.41 12.94 12.59
N ASP A 37 -0.91 13.57 13.65
CA ASP A 37 0.42 13.30 14.20
C ASP A 37 0.36 12.46 15.46
N GLY A 38 0.99 11.28 15.42
CA GLY A 38 1.18 10.41 16.57
C GLY A 38 2.48 10.64 17.34
N SER A 39 3.25 11.69 17.03
CA SER A 39 4.56 11.96 17.64
C SER A 39 4.48 12.18 19.14
N LEU A 40 5.57 11.80 19.84
CA LEU A 40 5.71 11.93 21.30
C LEU A 40 6.26 13.31 21.70
N ASP A 41 6.81 14.07 20.75
CA ASP A 41 7.37 15.41 20.96
C ASP A 41 6.62 16.46 20.11
N GLN A 42 7.06 17.73 20.18
CA GLN A 42 6.45 18.86 19.48
C GLN A 42 7.16 19.24 18.17
N LYS A 43 8.20 18.51 17.77
CA LYS A 43 9.06 18.89 16.63
C LYS A 43 8.27 18.99 15.31
N THR A 44 7.33 18.10 15.08
CA THR A 44 6.45 18.16 13.90
C THR A 44 5.64 19.46 13.90
N ARG A 45 5.01 19.80 15.02
CA ARG A 45 4.23 21.02 15.17
C ARG A 45 5.07 22.27 14.96
N GLU A 46 6.27 22.30 15.58
CA GLU A 46 7.23 23.42 15.46
C GLU A 46 7.66 23.62 14.00
N ALA A 47 7.98 22.53 13.29
CA ALA A 47 8.36 22.60 11.89
C ALA A 47 7.23 23.14 10.98
N LEU A 48 5.97 22.80 11.26
CA LEU A 48 4.82 23.27 10.50
C LEU A 48 4.52 24.76 10.74
N VAL A 49 4.62 25.24 11.99
CA VAL A 49 4.37 26.65 12.34
C VAL A 49 5.33 27.57 11.60
N LEU A 50 6.60 27.16 11.42
CA LEU A 50 7.61 27.96 10.73
C LEU A 50 7.35 28.15 9.23
N LYS A 51 6.54 27.28 8.59
CA LYS A 51 6.38 27.22 7.13
C LYS A 51 5.10 27.85 6.58
N ASN A 52 4.10 28.09 7.42
CA ASN A 52 2.83 28.73 7.08
C ASN A 52 2.13 28.15 5.82
N TYR A 53 1.73 26.87 5.91
CA TYR A 53 0.98 26.21 4.83
C TYR A 53 -0.48 26.65 4.79
N SER A 54 -1.00 26.95 3.60
CA SER A 54 -2.41 27.31 3.43
C SER A 54 -3.33 26.12 3.68
N ASN A 55 -4.46 26.35 4.36
CA ASN A 55 -5.51 25.35 4.60
C ASN A 55 -5.04 24.08 5.35
N LEU A 56 -3.97 24.18 6.14
CA LEU A 56 -3.42 23.09 6.92
C LEU A 56 -3.98 23.09 8.34
N HIS A 57 -4.51 21.94 8.74
CA HIS A 57 -5.02 21.65 10.08
C HIS A 57 -4.14 20.57 10.72
N TYR A 58 -3.53 20.90 11.86
CA TYR A 58 -2.69 19.96 12.60
C TYR A 58 -3.44 19.39 13.79
N HIS A 59 -3.45 18.06 13.90
CA HIS A 59 -4.09 17.31 14.99
C HIS A 59 -3.10 16.29 15.56
N GLN A 60 -2.68 16.50 16.82
CA GLN A 60 -1.86 15.55 17.56
C GLN A 60 -2.77 14.56 18.28
N VAL A 61 -2.47 13.27 18.17
CA VAL A 61 -3.23 12.18 18.81
C VAL A 61 -2.48 11.65 20.05
N ASP A 62 -3.24 11.15 21.01
CA ASP A 62 -2.71 10.49 22.21
C ASP A 62 -2.35 9.01 21.95
N ASP A 63 -1.83 8.34 23.00
CA ASP A 63 -1.39 6.94 22.93
C ASP A 63 -2.51 5.98 22.55
N SER A 64 -3.75 6.24 22.95
CA SER A 64 -4.91 5.40 22.65
C SER A 64 -5.34 5.48 21.21
N GLN A 65 -5.05 6.59 20.56
CA GLN A 65 -5.41 6.94 19.18
C GLN A 65 -4.26 6.70 18.19
N ARG A 66 -3.04 6.41 18.69
CA ARG A 66 -1.86 6.19 17.85
C ARG A 66 -1.95 4.88 17.09
N GLY A 67 -1.53 4.93 15.82
CA GLY A 67 -1.48 3.82 14.88
C GLY A 67 -2.10 4.19 13.55
N LEU A 68 -1.51 3.70 12.44
CA LEU A 68 -1.83 4.14 11.08
C LEU A 68 -3.34 4.12 10.78
N THR A 69 -4.00 3.00 11.04
CA THR A 69 -5.44 2.82 10.75
C THR A 69 -6.33 3.71 11.62
N LYS A 70 -5.96 3.90 12.89
CA LYS A 70 -6.66 4.83 13.80
C LYS A 70 -6.51 6.27 13.34
N GLN A 71 -5.27 6.69 13.05
CA GLN A 71 -4.98 8.04 12.58
C GLN A 71 -5.70 8.35 11.26
N ARG A 72 -5.75 7.42 10.31
CA ARG A 72 -6.52 7.60 9.07
C ARG A 72 -8.02 7.76 9.35
N ASN A 73 -8.62 6.94 10.22
CA ASN A 73 -10.02 7.08 10.59
C ASN A 73 -10.32 8.42 11.29
N ILE A 74 -9.40 8.90 12.12
CA ILE A 74 -9.52 10.23 12.77
C ILE A 74 -9.45 11.31 11.69
N GLY A 75 -8.47 11.25 10.79
CA GLY A 75 -8.34 12.21 9.70
C GLY A 75 -9.59 12.32 8.84
N VAL A 76 -10.21 11.19 8.48
CA VAL A 76 -11.51 11.18 7.77
C VAL A 76 -12.60 11.92 8.56
N GLY A 77 -12.67 11.68 9.88
CA GLY A 77 -13.64 12.36 10.74
C GLY A 77 -13.43 13.86 10.90
N LEU A 78 -12.24 14.37 10.57
CA LEU A 78 -11.89 15.79 10.61
C LEU A 78 -12.12 16.52 9.28
N CYS A 79 -12.39 15.80 8.19
CA CYS A 79 -12.64 16.41 6.88
C CYS A 79 -13.86 17.33 6.90
N ALA A 80 -13.79 18.39 6.10
CA ALA A 80 -14.91 19.30 5.88
C ALA A 80 -16.12 18.55 5.30
N LYS A 81 -17.34 18.94 5.72
CA LYS A 81 -18.61 18.28 5.31
C LYS A 81 -18.87 18.28 3.80
N ASN A 82 -18.23 19.18 3.07
CA ASN A 82 -18.39 19.33 1.62
C ASN A 82 -17.21 18.74 0.83
N THR A 83 -16.42 17.85 1.46
CA THR A 83 -15.36 17.07 0.81
C THR A 83 -15.98 15.99 -0.08
N ASP A 84 -15.59 15.97 -1.36
CA ASP A 84 -16.02 14.93 -2.30
C ASP A 84 -15.06 13.73 -2.28
N ILE A 85 -13.74 14.03 -2.22
CA ILE A 85 -12.65 13.05 -2.28
C ILE A 85 -11.71 13.22 -1.08
N VAL A 86 -11.33 12.11 -0.48
CA VAL A 86 -10.27 12.04 0.54
C VAL A 86 -9.03 11.42 -0.08
N ALA A 87 -7.92 12.13 -0.09
CA ALA A 87 -6.61 11.63 -0.51
C ALA A 87 -5.73 11.33 0.71
N PHE A 88 -4.98 10.24 0.66
CA PHE A 88 -3.96 9.88 1.67
C PHE A 88 -2.59 9.85 1.03
N LEU A 89 -1.62 10.43 1.73
CA LEU A 89 -0.19 10.30 1.42
C LEU A 89 0.58 9.86 2.66
N ASP A 90 1.55 8.97 2.48
CA ASP A 90 2.55 8.69 3.51
C ASP A 90 3.54 9.87 3.58
N ASP A 91 4.10 10.13 4.76
CA ASP A 91 4.91 11.32 5.05
C ASP A 91 6.28 11.35 4.33
N ASP A 92 6.69 10.26 3.67
CA ASP A 92 7.93 10.11 2.90
C ASP A 92 7.72 10.01 1.37
N ILE A 93 6.61 10.57 0.88
CA ILE A 93 6.26 10.69 -0.54
C ILE A 93 6.68 12.08 -1.07
N ILE A 94 7.22 12.13 -2.29
CA ILE A 94 7.46 13.38 -3.05
C ILE A 94 6.66 13.33 -4.35
N LEU A 95 5.81 14.34 -4.55
CA LEU A 95 4.87 14.39 -5.66
C LEU A 95 5.47 15.01 -6.92
N TYR A 96 5.14 14.47 -8.08
CA TYR A 96 5.31 15.19 -9.34
C TYR A 96 4.20 16.23 -9.50
N LYS A 97 4.47 17.29 -10.24
CA LYS A 97 3.69 18.54 -10.29
C LYS A 97 2.19 18.35 -10.61
N SER A 98 1.82 17.38 -11.44
CA SER A 98 0.43 17.09 -11.85
C SER A 98 -0.24 15.95 -11.05
N TYR A 99 0.34 15.50 -9.94
CA TYR A 99 -0.13 14.32 -9.23
C TYR A 99 -1.62 14.39 -8.86
N PHE A 100 -2.04 15.46 -8.19
CA PHE A 100 -3.44 15.60 -7.79
C PHE A 100 -4.39 15.87 -8.96
N GLU A 101 -3.97 16.64 -9.95
CA GLU A 101 -4.73 16.87 -11.17
C GLU A 101 -5.08 15.54 -11.84
N GLU A 102 -4.08 14.71 -12.12
CA GLU A 102 -4.25 13.38 -12.72
C GLU A 102 -5.11 12.44 -11.86
N LEU A 103 -4.93 12.51 -10.54
CA LEU A 103 -5.69 11.71 -9.58
C LEU A 103 -7.19 12.08 -9.61
N ILE A 104 -7.51 13.38 -9.54
CA ILE A 104 -8.88 13.89 -9.49
C ILE A 104 -9.57 13.78 -10.86
N GLU A 105 -8.87 14.03 -11.97
CA GLU A 105 -9.40 13.84 -13.31
C GLU A 105 -9.82 12.39 -13.58
N THR A 106 -9.17 11.43 -12.93
CA THR A 106 -9.57 10.02 -13.05
C THR A 106 -11.02 9.81 -12.62
N TYR A 107 -11.52 10.49 -11.60
CA TYR A 107 -12.93 10.39 -11.18
C TYR A 107 -13.90 11.03 -12.18
N VAL A 108 -13.44 12.01 -12.95
CA VAL A 108 -14.21 12.61 -14.03
C VAL A 108 -14.29 11.65 -15.22
N HIS A 109 -13.17 11.06 -15.62
CA HIS A 109 -13.09 10.12 -16.75
C HIS A 109 -13.68 8.72 -16.43
N LYS A 110 -13.75 8.36 -15.15
CA LYS A 110 -14.28 7.09 -14.62
C LYS A 110 -15.31 7.38 -13.53
N PRO A 111 -16.53 7.80 -13.86
CA PRO A 111 -17.55 8.15 -12.85
C PRO A 111 -17.89 6.99 -11.88
N GLU A 112 -17.73 5.75 -12.34
CA GLU A 112 -17.90 4.53 -11.54
C GLU A 112 -16.76 4.28 -10.54
N ALA A 113 -15.65 5.04 -10.63
CA ALA A 113 -14.54 4.92 -9.68
C ALA A 113 -14.98 5.38 -8.30
N ILE A 114 -14.78 4.52 -7.30
CA ILE A 114 -14.98 4.87 -5.89
C ILE A 114 -13.66 5.11 -5.16
N ALA A 115 -12.55 4.66 -5.77
CA ALA A 115 -11.21 4.88 -5.25
C ALA A 115 -10.18 4.84 -6.38
N VAL A 116 -9.14 5.69 -6.25
CA VAL A 116 -8.06 5.81 -7.22
C VAL A 116 -6.72 5.85 -6.48
N GLY A 117 -5.79 4.97 -6.87
CA GLY A 117 -4.40 4.99 -6.41
C GLY A 117 -3.50 5.79 -7.36
N GLY A 118 -2.52 6.49 -6.80
CA GLY A 118 -1.40 7.07 -7.54
C GLY A 118 -0.33 6.01 -7.88
N TYR A 119 0.75 6.45 -8.51
CA TYR A 119 1.80 5.59 -9.04
C TYR A 119 3.19 6.00 -8.56
N ILE A 120 3.86 5.10 -7.82
CA ILE A 120 5.24 5.29 -7.36
C ILE A 120 6.20 4.88 -8.47
N ILE A 121 6.93 5.86 -9.03
CA ILE A 121 7.77 5.66 -10.22
C ILE A 121 9.16 5.10 -9.90
N ASN A 122 9.72 5.39 -8.73
CA ASN A 122 11.09 5.01 -8.36
C ASN A 122 11.24 3.60 -7.78
N ASP A 123 10.13 2.88 -7.51
CA ASP A 123 10.16 1.51 -6.96
C ASP A 123 10.66 0.47 -7.96
N SER A 124 10.62 0.75 -9.27
CA SER A 124 10.86 -0.25 -10.29
C SER A 124 11.38 0.33 -11.60
N LYS A 125 12.41 -0.30 -12.16
CA LYS A 125 12.91 0.06 -13.49
C LYS A 125 12.18 -0.71 -14.57
N TRP A 126 11.59 0.03 -15.51
CA TRP A 126 10.88 -0.48 -16.68
C TRP A 126 11.67 -0.20 -17.97
N TYR A 127 11.50 -1.06 -18.95
CA TYR A 127 12.05 -0.97 -20.29
C TYR A 127 10.93 -1.15 -21.30
N ARG A 128 11.00 -0.53 -22.46
CA ARG A 128 10.09 -0.85 -23.56
C ARG A 128 10.33 -2.28 -24.03
N SER A 129 9.27 -2.98 -24.47
CA SER A 129 9.38 -4.38 -24.94
C SER A 129 10.34 -4.55 -26.13
N SER A 130 10.57 -3.50 -26.91
CA SER A 130 11.55 -3.45 -28.00
C SER A 130 13.00 -3.36 -27.55
N GLU A 131 13.24 -2.92 -26.31
CA GLU A 131 14.57 -2.69 -25.73
C GLU A 131 15.14 -3.91 -25.02
N VAL A 132 14.30 -4.93 -24.78
CA VAL A 132 14.71 -6.15 -24.07
C VAL A 132 15.02 -7.29 -25.03
N PRO A 133 15.89 -8.27 -24.62
CA PRO A 133 16.23 -9.41 -25.46
C PRO A 133 14.99 -10.20 -25.93
N LYS A 134 15.05 -10.79 -27.12
CA LYS A 134 13.97 -11.64 -27.68
C LYS A 134 13.60 -12.78 -26.71
N ASN A 135 14.57 -13.38 -26.04
CA ASN A 135 14.32 -14.33 -24.96
C ASN A 135 13.96 -13.59 -23.66
N LYS A 136 12.66 -13.44 -23.42
CA LYS A 136 12.10 -12.71 -22.27
C LYS A 136 11.99 -13.55 -20.98
N SER A 137 12.62 -14.73 -20.89
CA SER A 137 12.49 -15.65 -19.73
C SER A 137 12.83 -15.01 -18.37
N ASN A 138 13.67 -13.96 -18.39
CA ASN A 138 14.06 -13.19 -17.20
C ASN A 138 13.20 -11.95 -16.94
N TYR A 139 12.19 -11.70 -17.76
CA TYR A 139 11.39 -10.50 -17.69
C TYR A 139 9.92 -10.83 -17.42
N PHE A 140 9.26 -9.97 -16.67
CA PHE A 140 7.81 -9.82 -16.66
C PHE A 140 7.45 -8.69 -17.63
N CYS A 141 6.56 -8.97 -18.59
CA CYS A 141 6.12 -7.98 -19.57
C CYS A 141 4.62 -7.78 -19.45
N PHE A 142 4.19 -6.52 -19.51
CA PHE A 142 2.80 -6.12 -19.46
C PHE A 142 2.65 -4.79 -20.22
N ASP A 143 1.62 -4.67 -21.04
CA ASP A 143 1.22 -3.46 -21.76
C ASP A 143 2.39 -2.72 -22.46
N GLY A 144 3.15 -3.42 -23.29
CA GLY A 144 4.25 -2.86 -24.08
C GLY A 144 5.55 -2.60 -23.31
N PHE A 145 5.60 -2.87 -22.02
CA PHE A 145 6.77 -2.68 -21.16
C PHE A 145 7.21 -3.98 -20.49
N CYS A 146 8.47 -4.08 -20.15
CA CYS A 146 9.06 -5.20 -19.45
C CYS A 146 9.91 -4.73 -18.27
N ARG A 147 9.95 -5.51 -17.20
CA ARG A 147 10.87 -5.35 -16.07
C ARG A 147 11.49 -6.68 -15.69
N LEU A 148 12.61 -6.66 -14.97
CA LEU A 148 13.22 -7.90 -14.49
C LEU A 148 12.25 -8.64 -13.56
N GLU A 149 12.06 -9.93 -13.83
CA GLU A 149 11.23 -10.79 -12.99
C GLU A 149 11.96 -11.15 -11.70
N SER A 150 11.31 -11.01 -10.58
CA SER A 150 11.93 -11.31 -9.29
C SER A 150 12.13 -12.81 -9.08
N ALA A 151 13.18 -13.18 -8.33
CA ALA A 151 13.48 -14.58 -7.99
C ALA A 151 12.28 -15.32 -7.37
N ARG A 152 11.48 -14.64 -6.54
CA ARG A 152 10.29 -15.21 -5.92
C ARG A 152 9.23 -15.65 -6.94
N PHE A 153 9.01 -14.89 -8.00
CA PHE A 153 8.02 -15.26 -9.02
C PHE A 153 8.55 -16.32 -9.98
N LYS A 154 9.86 -16.28 -10.31
CA LYS A 154 10.51 -17.37 -11.06
C LYS A 154 10.42 -18.70 -10.31
N LEU A 155 10.68 -18.68 -9.00
CA LEU A 155 10.60 -19.87 -8.16
C LEU A 155 9.15 -20.38 -8.07
N ARG A 156 8.19 -19.48 -7.83
CA ARG A 156 6.76 -19.84 -7.82
C ARG A 156 6.30 -20.47 -9.14
N ALA A 157 6.80 -19.97 -10.29
CA ALA A 157 6.47 -20.52 -11.59
C ALA A 157 6.93 -21.97 -11.73
N LYS A 158 8.16 -22.30 -11.26
CA LYS A 158 8.70 -23.68 -11.27
C LYS A 158 7.83 -24.66 -10.49
N PHE A 159 7.12 -24.21 -9.45
CA PHE A 159 6.25 -25.04 -8.61
C PHE A 159 4.75 -24.92 -8.94
N GLY A 160 4.40 -24.33 -10.10
CA GLY A 160 2.99 -24.17 -10.50
C GLY A 160 2.19 -23.21 -9.60
N LEU A 161 2.91 -22.30 -8.92
CA LEU A 161 2.36 -21.32 -7.97
C LEU A 161 2.47 -19.87 -8.51
N ALA A 162 2.74 -19.70 -9.80
CA ALA A 162 2.77 -18.37 -10.43
C ALA A 162 1.41 -17.67 -10.33
N PRO A 163 1.39 -16.34 -10.11
CA PRO A 163 0.14 -15.58 -10.20
C PRO A 163 -0.49 -15.71 -11.59
N ASN A 164 -1.78 -15.99 -11.63
CA ASN A 164 -2.56 -16.19 -12.85
C ASN A 164 -3.57 -15.06 -13.10
N ARG A 165 -3.35 -13.91 -12.47
CA ARG A 165 -4.15 -12.70 -12.64
C ARG A 165 -3.26 -11.51 -12.98
N PRO A 166 -3.81 -10.44 -13.61
CA PRO A 166 -3.07 -9.21 -13.88
C PRO A 166 -2.43 -8.59 -12.63
N PRO A 167 -1.48 -7.65 -12.78
CA PRO A 167 -0.98 -6.86 -11.65
C PRO A 167 -2.12 -6.22 -10.85
N ALA A 168 -1.90 -6.01 -9.56
CA ALA A 168 -2.88 -5.47 -8.62
C ALA A 168 -4.19 -6.27 -8.45
N HIS A 169 -4.22 -7.53 -8.93
CA HIS A 169 -5.33 -8.46 -8.71
C HIS A 169 -4.87 -9.68 -7.91
N LEU A 170 -5.67 -10.08 -6.90
CA LEU A 170 -5.32 -11.19 -6.03
C LEU A 170 -5.75 -12.54 -6.61
N PRO A 171 -4.81 -13.48 -6.88
CA PRO A 171 -5.15 -14.85 -7.26
C PRO A 171 -5.92 -15.57 -6.14
N LYS A 172 -6.76 -16.58 -6.52
CA LYS A 172 -7.54 -17.36 -5.54
C LYS A 172 -6.68 -18.13 -4.51
N PHE A 173 -5.38 -18.23 -4.69
CA PHE A 173 -4.51 -19.12 -3.90
C PHE A 173 -3.29 -18.45 -3.27
N SER A 174 -3.06 -17.15 -3.43
CA SER A 174 -1.91 -16.46 -2.82
C SER A 174 -1.84 -14.98 -3.18
N HIS A 175 -0.70 -14.34 -2.86
CA HIS A 175 -0.38 -12.99 -3.32
C HIS A 175 -0.22 -12.94 -4.84
N GLY A 176 -0.76 -11.89 -5.45
CA GLY A 176 -0.53 -11.51 -6.83
C GLY A 176 0.74 -10.66 -7.02
N ARG A 177 0.86 -10.07 -8.20
CA ARG A 177 1.75 -8.96 -8.45
C ARG A 177 1.10 -7.68 -7.95
N SER A 178 1.85 -6.86 -7.22
CA SER A 178 1.39 -5.56 -6.71
C SER A 178 1.20 -4.54 -7.84
N VAL A 179 0.71 -3.35 -7.48
CA VAL A 179 0.64 -2.18 -8.38
C VAL A 179 1.98 -1.78 -8.99
N GLY A 180 3.10 -2.02 -8.31
CA GLY A 180 4.44 -1.81 -8.87
C GLY A 180 4.78 -2.69 -10.07
N PHE A 181 3.87 -3.61 -10.48
CA PHE A 181 3.92 -4.37 -11.74
C PHE A 181 2.98 -3.82 -12.82
N LEU A 182 2.37 -2.66 -12.61
CA LEU A 182 1.77 -1.84 -13.67
C LEU A 182 2.88 -0.97 -14.28
N PRO A 183 2.97 -0.85 -15.62
CA PRO A 183 3.99 -0.03 -16.26
C PRO A 183 3.63 1.47 -16.25
N PRO A 184 4.62 2.38 -16.38
CA PRO A 184 4.41 3.83 -16.42
C PRO A 184 3.91 4.31 -17.79
N THR A 185 2.74 3.85 -18.22
CA THR A 185 2.17 4.18 -19.54
C THR A 185 1.43 5.51 -19.57
N GLY A 186 1.14 6.10 -18.41
CA GLY A 186 0.17 7.21 -18.30
C GLY A 186 -1.29 6.76 -18.33
N SER A 187 -1.57 5.44 -18.40
CA SER A 187 -2.92 4.91 -18.49
C SER A 187 -3.57 4.68 -17.15
N ILE A 188 -4.90 4.61 -17.14
CA ILE A 188 -5.73 4.27 -15.98
C ILE A 188 -6.06 2.77 -16.03
N TYR A 189 -5.60 2.01 -15.05
CA TYR A 189 -5.80 0.56 -14.94
C TYR A 189 -6.87 0.22 -13.91
N PRO A 190 -7.86 -0.64 -14.25
CA PRO A 190 -8.76 -1.22 -13.25
C PRO A 190 -7.96 -2.19 -12.37
N VAL A 191 -8.17 -2.11 -11.04
CA VAL A 191 -7.42 -2.89 -10.06
C VAL A 191 -8.33 -3.43 -8.95
N GLU A 192 -7.82 -4.34 -8.13
CA GLU A 192 -8.50 -4.80 -6.90
C GLU A 192 -7.85 -4.22 -5.64
N GLN A 193 -6.61 -3.72 -5.74
CA GLN A 193 -5.86 -3.14 -4.63
C GLN A 193 -4.81 -2.15 -5.13
N PHE A 194 -4.45 -1.21 -4.29
CA PHE A 194 -3.34 -0.26 -4.46
C PHE A 194 -2.73 0.12 -3.11
N MET A 195 -1.66 0.91 -3.11
CA MET A 195 -0.93 1.28 -1.89
C MET A 195 -1.66 2.40 -1.15
N GLY A 196 -1.84 2.23 0.16
CA GLY A 196 -2.56 3.16 1.03
C GLY A 196 -1.89 4.53 1.14
N GLY A 197 -0.55 4.57 1.04
CA GLY A 197 0.24 5.79 1.12
C GLY A 197 0.23 6.68 -0.12
N VAL A 198 -0.51 6.31 -1.18
CA VAL A 198 -0.70 7.10 -2.42
C VAL A 198 -2.11 6.84 -2.95
N SER A 199 -3.12 7.05 -2.13
CA SER A 199 -4.50 6.62 -2.39
C SER A 199 -5.50 7.75 -2.27
N SER A 200 -6.65 7.59 -2.95
CA SER A 200 -7.79 8.47 -2.79
C SER A 200 -9.10 7.70 -2.87
N TYR A 201 -10.14 8.25 -2.25
CA TYR A 201 -11.44 7.62 -2.11
C TYR A 201 -12.55 8.66 -2.19
N LYS A 202 -13.70 8.33 -2.77
CA LYS A 202 -14.91 9.13 -2.59
C LYS A 202 -15.28 9.18 -1.11
N MET A 203 -15.63 10.33 -0.58
CA MET A 203 -15.95 10.52 0.84
C MET A 203 -17.07 9.58 1.32
N GLU A 204 -18.07 9.35 0.46
CA GLU A 204 -19.22 8.49 0.75
C GLU A 204 -18.89 7.03 1.12
N VAL A 205 -17.68 6.54 0.78
CA VAL A 205 -17.29 5.17 1.13
C VAL A 205 -17.03 5.00 2.63
N PHE A 206 -16.64 6.07 3.30
CA PHE A 206 -16.33 6.05 4.74
C PHE A 206 -17.57 6.00 5.63
N ASP A 207 -18.75 6.24 5.08
CA ASP A 207 -20.04 5.98 5.75
C ASP A 207 -20.30 4.48 5.92
N LYS A 208 -19.68 3.65 5.04
CA LYS A 208 -19.91 2.20 4.98
C LYS A 208 -18.75 1.40 5.55
N ILE A 209 -17.51 1.88 5.37
CA ILE A 209 -16.30 1.14 5.68
C ILE A 209 -15.30 2.03 6.39
N LYS A 210 -14.62 1.48 7.40
CA LYS A 210 -13.50 2.11 8.13
C LYS A 210 -12.25 1.26 8.00
N PHE A 211 -11.07 1.88 8.14
CA PHE A 211 -9.82 1.14 8.29
C PHE A 211 -9.89 0.27 9.53
N SER A 212 -9.51 -1.01 9.37
CA SER A 212 -9.68 -2.01 10.41
C SER A 212 -8.64 -1.88 11.53
N SER A 213 -9.10 -1.92 12.79
CA SER A 213 -8.24 -1.97 13.96
C SER A 213 -7.40 -3.27 14.06
N PHE A 214 -7.70 -4.29 13.26
CA PHE A 214 -6.87 -5.50 13.17
C PHE A 214 -5.41 -5.18 12.75
N PHE A 215 -5.21 -4.11 11.98
CA PHE A 215 -3.91 -3.68 11.46
C PHE A 215 -3.27 -2.57 12.32
N GLU A 216 -3.56 -2.51 13.61
CA GLU A 216 -2.92 -1.53 14.49
C GLU A 216 -1.39 -1.65 14.51
N GLY A 217 -0.72 -0.52 14.76
CA GLY A 217 0.74 -0.41 14.74
C GLY A 217 1.30 -0.18 13.34
N TYR A 218 2.09 -1.13 12.83
CA TYR A 218 2.77 -1.00 11.52
C TYR A 218 1.84 -1.05 10.30
N GLY A 219 0.64 -1.59 10.43
CA GLY A 219 -0.38 -1.57 9.38
C GLY A 219 -0.13 -2.47 8.16
N LEU A 220 0.78 -3.45 8.20
CA LEU A 220 1.11 -4.27 7.03
C LEU A 220 -0.12 -4.91 6.38
N TYR A 221 -0.40 -4.58 5.09
CA TYR A 221 -1.54 -5.00 4.27
C TYR A 221 -2.91 -4.41 4.66
N GLU A 222 -2.96 -3.35 5.46
CA GLU A 222 -4.19 -2.65 5.80
C GLU A 222 -4.89 -2.07 4.56
N ASP A 223 -4.09 -1.59 3.62
CA ASP A 223 -4.50 -1.03 2.33
C ASP A 223 -5.17 -2.06 1.43
N ALA A 224 -4.57 -3.25 1.33
CA ALA A 224 -5.14 -4.33 0.55
C ALA A 224 -6.47 -4.82 1.14
N GLU A 225 -6.56 -4.93 2.47
CA GLU A 225 -7.82 -5.29 3.15
C GLU A 225 -8.92 -4.28 2.88
N PHE A 226 -8.61 -2.99 3.05
CA PHE A 226 -9.54 -1.92 2.79
C PHE A 226 -10.03 -1.93 1.33
N CYS A 227 -9.11 -2.05 0.37
CA CYS A 227 -9.43 -2.17 -1.05
C CYS A 227 -10.35 -3.37 -1.35
N PHE A 228 -10.10 -4.55 -0.74
CA PHE A 228 -10.94 -5.73 -0.99
C PHE A 228 -12.33 -5.64 -0.39
N LYS A 229 -12.53 -4.94 0.71
CA LYS A 229 -13.86 -4.59 1.22
C LYS A 229 -14.54 -3.58 0.30
N LEU A 230 -13.81 -2.53 -0.06
CA LEU A 230 -14.32 -1.43 -0.85
C LEU A 230 -14.81 -1.85 -2.24
N ARG A 231 -14.10 -2.76 -2.92
CA ARG A 231 -14.48 -3.22 -4.27
C ARG A 231 -15.87 -3.86 -4.39
N GLN A 232 -16.51 -4.19 -3.28
CA GLN A 232 -17.90 -4.66 -3.27
C GLN A 232 -18.90 -3.52 -3.55
N HIS A 233 -18.45 -2.28 -3.43
CA HIS A 233 -19.26 -1.07 -3.58
C HIS A 233 -18.99 -0.29 -4.88
N GLY A 234 -17.96 -0.66 -5.65
CA GLY A 234 -17.63 -0.02 -6.92
C GLY A 234 -16.26 -0.43 -7.45
N GLN A 235 -15.83 0.25 -8.50
CA GLN A 235 -14.58 -0.05 -9.20
C GLN A 235 -13.43 0.79 -8.62
N LEU A 236 -12.26 0.15 -8.51
CA LEU A 236 -11.00 0.78 -8.11
C LEU A 236 -10.07 0.91 -9.32
N TYR A 237 -9.31 1.99 -9.37
CA TYR A 237 -8.34 2.26 -10.44
C TYR A 237 -6.98 2.67 -9.89
N VAL A 238 -5.94 2.55 -10.71
CA VAL A 238 -4.65 3.21 -10.55
C VAL A 238 -4.39 4.04 -11.79
N ASN A 239 -4.10 5.33 -11.61
CA ASN A 239 -3.67 6.19 -12.69
C ASN A 239 -2.12 6.28 -12.68
N THR A 240 -1.48 5.74 -13.74
CA THR A 240 -0.01 5.74 -13.83
C THR A 240 0.57 7.07 -14.31
N ALA A 241 -0.29 8.07 -14.62
CA ALA A 241 0.11 9.47 -14.82
C ALA A 241 0.19 10.26 -13.50
N ALA A 242 -0.57 9.88 -12.46
CA ALA A 242 -0.48 10.44 -11.12
C ALA A 242 0.80 9.94 -10.41
N GLN A 243 1.94 10.53 -10.76
CA GLN A 243 3.27 10.04 -10.38
C GLN A 243 3.82 10.69 -9.12
N CYS A 244 4.54 9.88 -8.32
CA CYS A 244 5.27 10.31 -7.14
C CYS A 244 6.51 9.42 -6.91
N GLU A 245 7.39 9.85 -6.02
CA GLU A 245 8.50 9.05 -5.51
C GLU A 245 8.26 8.68 -4.05
N HIS A 246 8.74 7.51 -3.63
CA HIS A 246 8.69 7.04 -2.26
C HIS A 246 10.11 6.89 -1.71
N HIS A 247 10.46 7.66 -0.69
CA HIS A 247 11.83 7.76 -0.18
C HIS A 247 12.13 6.85 1.01
N HIS A 248 11.21 5.94 1.37
CA HIS A 248 11.38 4.84 2.34
C HIS A 248 12.17 5.21 3.61
N HIS A 249 11.60 6.04 4.48
CA HIS A 249 12.25 6.40 5.72
C HIS A 249 12.54 5.15 6.60
N PRO A 250 13.76 5.00 7.19
CA PRO A 250 14.15 3.78 7.91
C PRO A 250 13.46 3.58 9.27
N SER A 251 12.92 4.63 9.88
CA SER A 251 12.26 4.57 11.19
C SER A 251 10.85 3.96 11.12
N GLY A 252 10.31 3.54 12.28
CA GLY A 252 8.94 3.05 12.40
C GLY A 252 8.74 1.58 12.01
N ARG A 253 9.78 0.85 11.58
CA ARG A 253 9.67 -0.56 11.21
C ARG A 253 9.64 -1.47 12.43
N PRO A 254 8.77 -2.52 12.47
CA PRO A 254 8.74 -3.49 13.56
C PRO A 254 10.02 -4.34 13.54
N ASN A 255 10.31 -5.03 14.68
CA ASN A 255 11.36 -6.02 14.65
C ASN A 255 11.04 -7.14 13.65
N GLN A 256 12.07 -7.77 13.09
CA GLN A 256 11.92 -8.70 11.96
C GLN A 256 11.10 -9.94 12.32
N PHE A 257 11.09 -10.38 13.57
CA PHE A 257 10.26 -11.50 13.99
C PHE A 257 8.77 -11.16 13.91
N LYS A 258 8.37 -10.00 14.47
CA LYS A 258 6.99 -9.49 14.37
C LYS A 258 6.60 -9.24 12.91
N TYR A 259 7.50 -8.64 12.12
CA TYR A 259 7.28 -8.45 10.69
C TYR A 259 6.99 -9.78 9.97
N GLY A 260 7.82 -10.81 10.22
CA GLY A 260 7.60 -12.15 9.66
C GLY A 260 6.24 -12.76 10.07
N GLN A 261 5.82 -12.56 11.33
CA GLN A 261 4.49 -12.99 11.77
C GLN A 261 3.38 -12.25 11.01
N MET A 262 3.49 -10.94 10.86
CA MET A 262 2.51 -10.11 10.12
C MET A 262 2.41 -10.52 8.65
N VAL A 263 3.52 -10.80 7.98
CA VAL A 263 3.51 -11.27 6.57
C VAL A 263 2.60 -12.48 6.38
N VAL A 264 2.57 -13.41 7.34
CA VAL A 264 1.76 -14.61 7.24
C VAL A 264 0.34 -14.39 7.79
N SER A 265 0.21 -13.85 9.01
CA SER A 265 -1.10 -13.70 9.67
C SER A 265 -1.99 -12.68 8.95
N ASN A 266 -1.43 -11.50 8.62
CA ASN A 266 -2.18 -10.47 7.89
C ASN A 266 -2.40 -10.91 6.44
N GLY A 267 -1.40 -11.58 5.83
CA GLY A 267 -1.56 -12.14 4.48
C GLY A 267 -2.67 -13.19 4.39
N TRP A 268 -2.83 -14.03 5.42
CA TRP A 268 -3.97 -14.94 5.54
C TRP A 268 -5.28 -14.18 5.66
N TYR A 269 -5.35 -13.21 6.58
CA TYR A 269 -6.53 -12.42 6.84
C TYR A 269 -7.01 -11.71 5.55
N VAL A 270 -6.11 -10.97 4.87
CA VAL A 270 -6.38 -10.24 3.62
C VAL A 270 -6.81 -11.19 2.50
N TRP A 271 -6.14 -12.32 2.35
CA TRP A 271 -6.52 -13.33 1.37
C TRP A 271 -7.93 -13.86 1.62
N ARG A 272 -8.30 -14.12 2.89
CA ARG A 272 -9.65 -14.58 3.26
C ARG A 272 -10.71 -13.47 3.14
N THR A 273 -10.36 -12.21 3.37
CA THR A 273 -11.24 -11.07 3.08
C THR A 273 -11.64 -11.05 1.61
N ARG A 274 -10.67 -11.28 0.71
CA ARG A 274 -10.95 -11.32 -0.74
C ARG A 274 -11.63 -12.61 -1.17
N TRP A 275 -11.25 -13.74 -0.58
CA TRP A 275 -11.73 -15.08 -0.91
C TRP A 275 -12.21 -15.82 0.35
N PRO A 276 -13.41 -15.54 0.85
CA PRO A 276 -13.93 -16.18 2.07
C PRO A 276 -14.00 -17.71 1.96
N ASN A 277 -14.35 -18.23 0.78
CA ASN A 277 -14.47 -19.67 0.49
C ASN A 277 -13.59 -20.07 -0.71
N PRO A 278 -12.25 -20.15 -0.55
CA PRO A 278 -11.34 -20.36 -1.69
C PRO A 278 -11.33 -21.79 -2.22
N GLY A 279 -11.86 -22.76 -1.46
CA GLY A 279 -11.79 -24.18 -1.75
C GLY A 279 -10.46 -24.84 -1.33
N PHE A 280 -10.50 -26.13 -1.02
CA PHE A 280 -9.38 -26.89 -0.44
C PHE A 280 -8.08 -26.81 -1.27
N LYS A 281 -8.16 -26.97 -2.58
CA LYS A 281 -6.99 -26.88 -3.49
C LYS A 281 -6.28 -25.52 -3.39
N ASN A 282 -7.02 -24.43 -3.24
CA ASN A 282 -6.45 -23.10 -3.12
C ASN A 282 -5.86 -22.86 -1.73
N ILE A 283 -6.45 -23.45 -0.69
CA ILE A 283 -5.88 -23.45 0.67
C ILE A 283 -4.52 -24.16 0.66
N LEU A 284 -4.43 -25.36 0.09
CA LEU A 284 -3.14 -26.06 -0.04
C LEU A 284 -2.09 -25.24 -0.81
N LYS A 285 -2.49 -24.64 -1.93
CA LYS A 285 -1.59 -23.76 -2.70
C LYS A 285 -1.16 -22.53 -1.90
N TRP A 286 -2.03 -21.97 -1.06
CA TRP A 286 -1.68 -20.84 -0.20
C TRP A 286 -0.60 -21.25 0.80
N HIS A 287 -0.78 -22.37 1.53
CA HIS A 287 0.22 -22.90 2.45
C HIS A 287 1.54 -23.24 1.75
N ALA A 288 1.48 -23.85 0.55
CA ALA A 288 2.66 -24.13 -0.24
C ALA A 288 3.45 -22.85 -0.62
N ASN A 289 2.73 -21.76 -0.99
CA ASN A 289 3.37 -20.46 -1.25
C ASN A 289 4.04 -19.89 0.01
N VAL A 290 3.38 -19.93 1.16
CA VAL A 290 3.95 -19.44 2.42
C VAL A 290 5.22 -20.20 2.77
N LEU A 291 5.19 -21.54 2.71
CA LEU A 291 6.36 -22.37 2.98
C LEU A 291 7.50 -22.11 2.00
N LEU A 292 7.19 -22.07 0.69
CA LEU A 292 8.18 -21.79 -0.35
C LEU A 292 8.87 -20.43 -0.13
N LEU A 293 8.10 -19.38 0.16
CA LEU A 293 8.65 -18.04 0.39
C LEU A 293 9.38 -17.93 1.74
N THR A 294 8.97 -18.69 2.75
CA THR A 294 9.67 -18.79 4.03
C THR A 294 11.01 -19.51 3.86
N THR A 295 11.04 -20.62 3.11
CA THR A 295 12.28 -21.32 2.76
C THR A 295 13.23 -20.40 1.98
N LEU A 296 12.73 -19.67 1.00
CA LEU A 296 13.53 -18.67 0.28
C LEU A 296 14.12 -17.62 1.23
N ARG A 297 13.35 -17.17 2.23
CA ARG A 297 13.85 -16.22 3.23
C ARG A 297 14.93 -16.82 4.13
N PHE A 298 14.83 -18.11 4.51
CA PHE A 298 15.91 -18.83 5.16
C PHE A 298 17.17 -18.91 4.30
N LEU A 299 17.03 -19.26 3.03
CA LEU A 299 18.17 -19.34 2.10
C LEU A 299 18.84 -17.98 1.88
N ASN A 300 18.11 -16.88 1.99
CA ASN A 300 18.69 -15.53 1.91
C ASN A 300 19.73 -15.25 3.03
N VAL A 301 19.74 -16.01 4.12
CA VAL A 301 20.79 -15.93 5.14
C VAL A 301 22.19 -16.17 4.55
N LEU A 302 22.27 -16.98 3.50
CA LEU A 302 23.54 -17.28 2.82
C LEU A 302 24.02 -16.14 1.91
N THR A 303 23.12 -15.31 1.41
CA THR A 303 23.39 -14.31 0.37
C THR A 303 23.30 -12.86 0.85
N THR A 304 22.61 -12.59 1.96
CA THR A 304 22.42 -11.22 2.49
C THR A 304 23.50 -10.83 3.50
N LYS A 305 23.83 -9.53 3.56
CA LYS A 305 24.62 -8.94 4.66
C LYS A 305 23.84 -8.93 6.00
N GLN A 306 22.51 -8.89 5.95
CA GLN A 306 21.63 -8.81 7.12
C GLN A 306 21.14 -10.21 7.56
N LYS A 307 22.06 -11.14 7.77
CA LYS A 307 21.78 -12.55 8.08
C LYS A 307 20.83 -12.77 9.26
N LYS A 308 21.08 -12.07 10.38
CA LYS A 308 20.25 -12.13 11.59
C LYS A 308 18.82 -11.71 11.32
N GLN A 309 18.62 -10.64 10.54
CA GLN A 309 17.28 -10.16 10.19
C GLN A 309 16.54 -11.16 9.31
N ALA A 310 17.22 -11.73 8.29
CA ALA A 310 16.63 -12.74 7.42
C ALA A 310 16.17 -13.98 8.21
N LEU A 311 17.02 -14.45 9.10
CA LEU A 311 16.74 -15.61 9.95
C LEU A 311 15.56 -15.34 10.91
N THR A 312 15.59 -14.21 11.60
CA THR A 312 14.56 -13.80 12.56
C THR A 312 13.19 -13.64 11.89
N GLU A 313 13.16 -13.03 10.69
CA GLU A 313 11.94 -12.90 9.91
C GLU A 313 11.40 -14.27 9.47
N ALA A 314 12.27 -15.16 9.00
CA ALA A 314 11.87 -16.51 8.57
C ALA A 314 11.26 -17.32 9.73
N PHE A 315 11.84 -17.23 10.94
CA PHE A 315 11.24 -17.83 12.14
C PHE A 315 9.90 -17.20 12.51
N GLY A 316 9.77 -15.88 12.39
CA GLY A 316 8.48 -15.20 12.59
C GLY A 316 7.40 -15.73 11.64
N ARG A 317 7.72 -15.90 10.35
CA ARG A 317 6.82 -16.48 9.34
C ARG A 317 6.42 -17.92 9.71
N LEU A 318 7.38 -18.76 10.07
CA LEU A 318 7.12 -20.16 10.43
C LEU A 318 6.23 -20.26 11.67
N THR A 319 6.50 -19.47 12.70
CA THR A 319 5.69 -19.40 13.92
C THR A 319 4.25 -18.99 13.63
N ALA A 320 4.04 -17.96 12.79
CA ALA A 320 2.70 -17.54 12.41
C ALA A 320 2.00 -18.60 11.57
N TRP A 321 2.71 -19.25 10.64
CA TRP A 321 2.16 -20.30 9.81
C TRP A 321 1.67 -21.50 10.64
N SER A 322 2.47 -21.96 11.63
CA SER A 322 2.06 -23.05 12.53
C SER A 322 0.84 -22.66 13.38
N LYS A 323 0.76 -21.41 13.85
CA LYS A 323 -0.40 -20.93 14.63
C LYS A 323 -1.71 -20.95 13.84
N LEU A 324 -1.69 -20.80 12.53
CA LEU A 324 -2.91 -20.83 11.71
C LEU A 324 -3.66 -22.15 11.74
N PHE A 325 -3.02 -23.26 12.14
CA PHE A 325 -3.70 -24.54 12.32
C PHE A 325 -4.52 -24.62 13.63
N PHE A 326 -4.25 -23.72 14.58
CA PHE A 326 -4.93 -23.71 15.88
C PHE A 326 -5.77 -22.45 16.09
N ILE A 327 -5.33 -21.33 15.56
CA ILE A 327 -5.97 -20.01 15.73
C ILE A 327 -6.09 -19.34 14.38
N THR A 328 -7.29 -19.36 13.83
CA THR A 328 -7.57 -18.60 12.61
C THR A 328 -7.93 -17.16 12.97
N PRO A 329 -7.31 -16.13 12.36
CA PRO A 329 -7.73 -14.75 12.56
C PRO A 329 -9.22 -14.61 12.26
N LYS A 330 -9.99 -14.05 13.20
CA LYS A 330 -11.42 -13.80 13.00
C LYS A 330 -11.59 -12.66 12.00
N PHE A 331 -12.45 -12.87 11.02
CA PHE A 331 -12.87 -11.82 10.09
C PHE A 331 -13.97 -11.01 10.79
N ASN A 332 -13.74 -9.72 10.99
CA ASN A 332 -14.81 -8.79 11.30
C ASN A 332 -15.42 -8.39 9.94
N ASN A 333 -16.59 -8.90 9.67
CA ASN A 333 -17.40 -8.49 8.52
C ASN A 333 -17.89 -7.07 8.72
#